data_724887143696a516aaeef2eae34ef931
#
_entry.id   724887143696a516aaeef2eae34ef931
#
_cell.length_a   1.000
_cell.length_b   1.000
_cell.length_c   1.000
_cell.angle_alpha   90.00
_cell.angle_beta   90.00
_cell.angle_gamma   90.00
#
_symmetry.space_group_name_H-M   'P 1'
#
loop_
_entity.id
_entity.type
_entity.pdbx_description
1 polymer ?
#
loop_
_entity_poly.entity_id
_entity_poly.type
_entity_poly.pdbx_seq_one_letter_code
_entity_poly.pdbx_strand_id
1 'polypeptide(L)' 'MKKAGIIGYGRFGRVLADLLSKKYAVRVYDIEKVADDEGVEICSLDEVLECILVFIVVPIRAFEQVVKEIATYTLY' A
#
# COMPACT_ATOMS: atom_id res chain seq x y z
N MET A 1 4.64 9.17 -14.53
CA MET A 1 5.02 7.89 -13.94
C MET A 1 3.78 7.15 -13.46
N LYS A 2 3.68 5.87 -13.75
CA LYS A 2 2.57 5.08 -13.24
C LYS A 2 2.70 4.90 -11.75
N LYS A 3 1.58 4.67 -11.06
CA LYS A 3 1.56 4.58 -9.61
C LYS A 3 1.41 3.13 -9.16
N ALA A 4 2.19 2.76 -8.15
CA ALA A 4 2.09 1.45 -7.51
C ALA A 4 1.72 1.68 -6.05
N GLY A 5 0.79 0.88 -5.56
CA GLY A 5 0.30 0.99 -4.19
C GLY A 5 0.78 -0.18 -3.34
N ILE A 6 1.07 0.10 -2.08
CA ILE A 6 1.45 -0.92 -1.11
C ILE A 6 0.53 -0.78 0.09
N ILE A 7 -0.12 -1.87 0.46
CA ILE A 7 -0.92 -1.95 1.67
C ILE A 7 -0.10 -2.74 2.69
N GLY A 8 0.34 -2.07 3.73
CA GLY A 8 1.22 -2.64 4.73
C GLY A 8 2.65 -2.14 4.55
N TYR A 9 3.11 -1.33 5.50
CA TYR A 9 4.43 -0.70 5.39
C TYR A 9 5.33 -1.09 6.55
N GLY A 10 5.47 -2.41 6.75
CA GLY A 10 6.43 -2.96 7.67
C GLY A 10 7.78 -3.13 6.98
N ARG A 11 8.59 -4.03 7.52
CA ARG A 11 9.94 -4.23 7.00
C ARG A 11 9.95 -4.62 5.51
N PHE A 12 9.12 -5.58 5.14
CA PHE A 12 9.09 -6.04 3.75
C PHE A 12 8.47 -4.99 2.82
N GLY A 13 7.44 -4.29 3.29
CA GLY A 13 6.81 -3.22 2.51
C GLY A 13 7.80 -2.12 2.17
N ARG A 14 8.70 -1.78 3.10
CA ARG A 14 9.73 -0.76 2.85
C ARG A 14 10.71 -1.19 1.78
N VAL A 15 11.12 -2.45 1.81
CA VAL A 15 12.02 -3.00 0.79
C VAL A 15 11.33 -2.98 -0.57
N LEU A 16 10.07 -3.39 -0.63
CA LEU A 16 9.32 -3.41 -1.86
C LEU A 16 9.14 -1.99 -2.41
N ALA A 17 8.83 -1.03 -1.54
CA ALA A 17 8.69 0.37 -1.95
C ALA A 17 9.97 0.90 -2.59
N ASP A 18 11.11 0.57 -2.00
CA ASP A 18 12.40 0.99 -2.55
C ASP A 18 12.62 0.44 -3.96
N LEU A 19 12.31 -0.84 -4.14
CA LEU A 19 12.44 -1.46 -5.46
C LEU A 19 11.48 -0.86 -6.48
N LEU A 20 10.22 -0.64 -6.09
CA LEU A 20 9.21 -0.12 -6.99
C LEU A 20 9.45 1.35 -7.35
N SER A 21 10.06 2.13 -6.45
CA SER A 21 10.27 3.55 -6.69
C SER A 21 11.18 3.84 -7.88
N LYS A 22 11.87 2.82 -8.37
CA LYS A 22 12.72 2.97 -9.55
C LYS A 22 11.92 3.11 -10.84
N LYS A 23 10.68 2.61 -10.86
CA LYS A 23 9.83 2.64 -12.05
C LYS A 23 8.44 3.20 -11.81
N TYR A 24 8.04 3.37 -10.56
CA TYR A 24 6.69 3.79 -10.20
C TYR A 24 6.74 4.91 -9.17
N ALA A 25 5.71 5.74 -9.18
CA ALA A 25 5.43 6.60 -8.04
C ALA A 25 4.74 5.73 -7.01
N VAL A 26 5.29 5.62 -5.81
CA VAL A 26 4.81 4.67 -4.80
C VAL A 26 3.91 5.35 -3.79
N ARG A 27 2.71 4.78 -3.61
CA ARG A 27 1.75 5.18 -2.57
C ARG A 27 1.66 4.05 -1.55
N VAL A 28 1.58 4.43 -0.28
CA VAL A 28 1.59 3.47 0.83
C VAL A 28 0.44 3.74 1.77
N TYR A 29 -0.21 2.68 2.21
CA TYR A 29 -1.20 2.73 3.28
C TYR A 29 -0.87 1.66 4.31
N ASP A 30 -0.97 2.01 5.58
CA ASP A 30 -0.88 1.04 6.67
C ASP A 30 -1.94 1.39 7.69
N ILE A 31 -2.53 0.36 8.31
CA ILE A 31 -3.52 0.55 9.36
C ILE A 31 -2.90 1.24 10.57
N GLU A 32 -1.62 1.01 10.81
CA GLU A 32 -0.88 1.72 11.84
C GLU A 32 -0.31 3.00 11.26
N LYS A 33 -0.18 4.01 12.12
CA LYS A 33 0.39 5.28 11.69
C LYS A 33 1.82 5.07 11.24
N VAL A 34 2.12 5.52 10.03
CA VAL A 34 3.44 5.40 9.43
C VAL A 34 4.09 6.77 9.39
N ALA A 35 5.36 6.84 9.81
CA ALA A 35 6.12 8.08 9.69
C ALA A 35 6.43 8.36 8.22
N ASP A 36 6.52 9.63 7.87
CA ASP A 36 6.88 10.04 6.53
C ASP A 36 8.20 9.41 6.13
N ASP A 37 8.26 8.95 4.91
CA ASP A 37 9.45 8.32 4.37
C ASP A 37 9.73 8.89 3.00
N GLU A 38 11.00 9.15 2.72
CA GLU A 38 11.42 9.74 1.47
C GLU A 38 11.18 8.77 0.32
N GLY A 39 10.62 9.28 -0.76
CA GLY A 39 10.39 8.47 -1.95
C GLY A 39 9.03 7.78 -1.99
N VAL A 40 8.24 7.88 -0.94
CA VAL A 40 6.88 7.31 -0.93
C VAL A 40 5.87 8.35 -0.48
N GLU A 41 4.63 8.18 -0.93
CA GLU A 41 3.51 9.02 -0.51
C GLU A 41 2.63 8.20 0.42
N ILE A 42 2.46 8.67 1.65
CA ILE A 42 1.58 8.01 2.63
C ILE A 42 0.16 8.46 2.34
N CYS A 43 -0.70 7.52 2.05
CA CYS A 43 -2.05 7.80 1.55
C CYS A 43 -3.12 7.04 2.32
N SER A 44 -4.37 7.40 2.04
CA SER A 44 -5.52 6.62 2.50
C SER A 44 -5.66 5.36 1.64
N LEU A 45 -6.47 4.41 2.13
CA LEU A 45 -6.64 3.15 1.41
C LEU A 45 -7.27 3.35 0.03
N ASP A 46 -8.27 4.22 -0.09
CA ASP A 46 -8.92 4.47 -1.37
C ASP A 46 -7.94 5.08 -2.38
N GLU A 47 -7.02 5.93 -1.93
CA GLU A 47 -6.01 6.50 -2.82
C GLU A 47 -5.02 5.43 -3.31
N VAL A 48 -4.66 4.49 -2.44
CA VAL A 48 -3.78 3.40 -2.82
C VAL A 48 -4.47 2.48 -3.83
N LEU A 49 -5.76 2.26 -3.66
CA LEU A 49 -6.52 1.38 -4.56
C LEU A 49 -6.70 1.96 -5.96
N GLU A 50 -6.40 3.23 -6.17
CA GLU A 50 -6.42 3.85 -7.49
C GLU A 50 -5.18 3.52 -8.32
N CYS A 51 -4.18 2.93 -7.71
CA CYS A 51 -2.94 2.62 -8.40
C CYS A 51 -3.11 1.49 -9.41
N ILE A 52 -2.26 1.48 -10.44
CA ILE A 52 -2.33 0.44 -11.47
C ILE A 52 -1.90 -0.93 -10.94
N LEU A 53 -1.00 -0.94 -9.96
CA LEU A 53 -0.58 -2.16 -9.27
C LEU A 53 -0.76 -1.92 -7.78
N VAL A 54 -1.29 -2.93 -7.09
CA VAL A 54 -1.46 -2.85 -5.64
C VAL A 54 -0.93 -4.14 -5.02
N PHE A 55 -0.03 -3.98 -4.06
CA PHE A 55 0.57 -5.10 -3.34
C PHE A 55 0.04 -5.10 -1.91
N ILE A 56 -0.41 -6.26 -1.44
CA ILE A 56 -0.87 -6.43 -0.06
C ILE A 56 0.23 -7.14 0.70
N VAL A 57 0.90 -6.40 1.59
CA VAL A 57 2.09 -6.86 2.29
C VAL A 57 1.86 -6.74 3.79
N VAL A 58 0.98 -7.60 4.29
CA VAL A 58 0.61 -7.60 5.71
C VAL A 58 0.81 -8.98 6.30
N PRO A 59 0.96 -9.11 7.62
CA PRO A 59 1.01 -10.43 8.25
C PRO A 59 -0.24 -11.25 7.91
N ILE A 60 -0.09 -12.56 7.81
CA ILE A 60 -1.18 -13.46 7.46
C ILE A 60 -2.41 -13.22 8.34
N ARG A 61 -2.21 -13.02 9.64
CA ARG A 61 -3.31 -12.80 10.59
C ARG A 61 -4.09 -11.50 10.30
N ALA A 62 -3.48 -10.54 9.61
CA ALA A 62 -4.13 -9.27 9.28
C ALA A 62 -4.73 -9.29 7.88
N PHE A 63 -4.41 -10.30 7.07
CA PHE A 63 -4.78 -10.33 5.67
C PHE A 63 -6.30 -10.30 5.47
N GLU A 64 -7.02 -11.11 6.22
CA GLU A 64 -8.47 -11.18 6.10
C GLU A 64 -9.12 -9.82 6.39
N GLN A 65 -8.66 -9.14 7.42
CA GLN A 65 -9.20 -7.83 7.78
C GLN A 65 -8.93 -6.82 6.66
N VAL A 66 -7.74 -6.85 6.09
CA VAL A 66 -7.38 -5.95 4.99
C VAL A 66 -8.25 -6.22 3.77
N VAL A 67 -8.46 -7.48 3.43
CA VAL A 67 -9.31 -7.84 2.29
C VAL A 67 -10.73 -7.33 2.50
N LYS A 68 -11.26 -7.45 3.70
CA LYS A 68 -12.60 -6.93 4.02
C LYS A 68 -12.67 -5.42 3.85
N GLU A 69 -11.64 -4.70 4.26
CA GLU A 69 -11.59 -3.25 4.08
C GLU A 69 -11.55 -2.89 2.59
N ILE A 70 -10.75 -3.59 1.82
CA ILE A 70 -10.67 -3.36 0.37
C ILE A 70 -12.04 -3.56 -0.27
N ALA A 71 -12.76 -4.59 0.15
CA ALA A 71 -14.07 -4.91 -0.40
C ALA A 71 -15.07 -3.77 -0.21
N THR A 72 -14.93 -2.97 0.85
CA THR A 72 -15.84 -1.84 1.06
C THR A 72 -15.69 -0.76 0.00
N TYR A 73 -14.56 -0.72 -0.70
CA TYR A 73 -14.32 0.27 -1.76
C TYR A 73 -14.58 -0.30 -3.16
N THR A 74 -14.59 -1.61 -3.31
CA THR A 74 -14.64 -2.24 -4.63
C THR A 74 -15.95 -2.97 -4.91
N LEU A 75 -16.77 -3.20 -3.91
CA LEU A 75 -18.07 -3.85 -4.07
C LEU A 75 -19.14 -2.84 -4.46
N TYR A 76 -20.09 -3.33 -5.20
CA TYR A 76 -21.20 -2.54 -5.74
C TYR A 76 -22.44 -3.42 -5.79
#